data_11af83f8e42f5b0a1b369861b1016731
#
_entry.id   11af83f8e42f5b0a1b369861b1016731
#
_cell.length_a   1.000
_cell.length_b   1.000
_cell.length_c   1.000
_cell.angle_alpha   90.00
_cell.angle_beta   90.00
_cell.angle_gamma   90.00
#
_symmetry.space_group_name_H-M   'P 1'
#
loop_
_entity.id
_entity.type
_entity.pdbx_description
1 polymer ?
#
loop_
_entity_poly.entity_id
_entity_poly.type
_entity_poly.pdbx_seq_one_letter_code
_entity_poly.pdbx_strand_id
1 'polypeptide(L)'
;MKIVEAAEVRQRLTMPVCIDLMRASLRELEAGTYTQPLRSIALLPGGEKFGFMPACLGDCFGAKVLSAFPQNAGTQYPSHIGYVLLFEGEHGSFLGMADAAVITEIRTGAVSGVATDLLARPDAHRLAIIGAGAQGRSHLAAMTAVRDIHSVTVYDQNTQAARRYCQEMEKKFGVPVTAADSVREAVHDADIICTVTPSREPYLEAGWIAPGTHINAVGAFTPTTREVTSALVARSRLYADQVEAMRKECGEYLVPLQEGLIGPEHIVGSLGGVLLGRVPGRSSEEEITLFDALGLAVEDVACAKYLCGESRG
;
A
#
# COMPACT_ATOMS: atom_id res chain seq x y z
N MET A 1 9.93 4.83 -28.23
CA MET A 1 8.78 4.90 -27.30
C MET A 1 8.39 3.49 -26.92
N LYS A 2 8.43 3.18 -25.63
CA LYS A 2 8.09 1.84 -25.12
C LYS A 2 6.71 1.91 -24.43
N ILE A 3 5.83 0.95 -24.76
CA ILE A 3 4.55 0.77 -24.07
C ILE A 3 4.62 -0.59 -23.39
N VAL A 4 4.47 -0.62 -22.08
CA VAL A 4 4.52 -1.83 -21.27
C VAL A 4 3.11 -2.13 -20.76
N GLU A 5 2.46 -3.07 -21.41
CA GLU A 5 1.10 -3.48 -21.12
C GLU A 5 1.01 -4.36 -19.87
N ALA A 6 -0.19 -4.50 -19.32
CA ALA A 6 -0.47 -5.21 -18.07
C ALA A 6 0.19 -6.59 -17.96
N ALA A 7 0.20 -7.40 -19.03
CA ALA A 7 0.79 -8.74 -19.02
C ALA A 7 2.32 -8.68 -18.85
N GLU A 8 2.99 -7.75 -19.54
CA GLU A 8 4.45 -7.57 -19.41
C GLU A 8 4.81 -6.99 -18.05
N VAL A 9 4.00 -6.06 -17.48
CA VAL A 9 4.19 -5.56 -16.11
C VAL A 9 4.17 -6.73 -15.13
N ARG A 10 3.14 -7.60 -15.17
CA ARG A 10 3.04 -8.78 -14.27
C ARG A 10 4.22 -9.74 -14.40
N GLN A 11 4.74 -9.93 -15.60
CA GLN A 11 5.85 -10.82 -15.85
C GLN A 11 7.17 -10.27 -15.30
N ARG A 12 7.42 -8.97 -15.46
CA ARG A 12 8.72 -8.36 -15.14
C ARG A 12 8.78 -7.77 -13.74
N LEU A 13 7.69 -7.16 -13.25
CA LEU A 13 7.63 -6.55 -11.93
C LEU A 13 7.20 -7.60 -10.89
N THR A 14 8.10 -8.51 -10.57
CA THR A 14 7.86 -9.52 -9.51
C THR A 14 7.83 -8.85 -8.13
N MET A 15 7.18 -9.49 -7.16
CA MET A 15 7.06 -8.92 -5.80
C MET A 15 8.43 -8.62 -5.15
N PRO A 16 9.44 -9.51 -5.16
CA PRO A 16 10.75 -9.19 -4.61
C PRO A 16 11.40 -7.97 -5.28
N VAL A 17 11.38 -7.91 -6.62
CA VAL A 17 11.89 -6.75 -7.36
C VAL A 17 11.18 -5.47 -6.95
N CYS A 18 9.86 -5.51 -6.84
CA CYS A 18 9.09 -4.34 -6.47
C CYS A 18 9.37 -3.89 -5.01
N ILE A 19 9.54 -4.82 -4.07
CA ILE A 19 9.95 -4.49 -2.68
C ILE A 19 11.28 -3.76 -2.67
N ASP A 20 12.27 -4.19 -3.46
CA ASP A 20 13.57 -3.52 -3.55
C ASP A 20 13.44 -2.11 -4.17
N LEU A 21 12.60 -1.95 -5.20
CA LEU A 21 12.30 -0.65 -5.78
C LEU A 21 11.61 0.28 -4.77
N MET A 22 10.65 -0.22 -3.99
CA MET A 22 9.97 0.58 -2.94
C MET A 22 10.96 0.99 -1.86
N ARG A 23 11.81 0.07 -1.41
CA ARG A 23 12.86 0.36 -0.42
C ARG A 23 13.81 1.47 -0.89
N ALA A 24 14.27 1.39 -2.13
CA ALA A 24 15.12 2.41 -2.73
C ALA A 24 14.38 3.76 -2.87
N SER A 25 13.16 3.76 -3.39
CA SER A 25 12.37 4.97 -3.62
C SER A 25 12.06 5.73 -2.34
N LEU A 26 11.68 5.03 -1.27
CA LEU A 26 11.40 5.65 0.02
C LEU A 26 12.66 6.26 0.66
N ARG A 27 13.82 5.60 0.51
CA ARG A 27 15.10 6.15 0.99
C ARG A 27 15.48 7.43 0.24
N GLU A 28 15.37 7.43 -1.08
CA GLU A 28 15.74 8.56 -1.92
C GLU A 28 14.78 9.74 -1.75
N LEU A 29 13.48 9.46 -1.54
CA LEU A 29 12.50 10.49 -1.19
C LEU A 29 12.84 11.15 0.15
N GLU A 30 13.14 10.38 1.17
CA GLU A 30 13.51 10.88 2.50
C GLU A 30 14.88 11.59 2.50
N ALA A 31 15.80 11.16 1.63
CA ALA A 31 17.11 11.82 1.44
C ALA A 31 16.98 13.15 0.67
N GLY A 32 15.84 13.41 0.01
CA GLY A 32 15.59 14.62 -0.78
C GLY A 32 16.14 14.56 -2.21
N THR A 33 16.66 13.41 -2.67
CA THR A 33 17.10 13.18 -4.05
C THR A 33 15.93 12.93 -5.00
N TYR A 34 14.83 12.35 -4.47
CA TYR A 34 13.55 12.23 -5.16
C TYR A 34 12.57 13.26 -4.62
N THR A 35 11.71 13.77 -5.48
CA THR A 35 10.68 14.74 -5.10
C THR A 35 9.34 14.41 -5.72
N GLN A 36 8.28 14.69 -4.99
CA GLN A 36 6.92 14.63 -5.51
C GLN A 36 6.04 15.70 -4.84
N PRO A 37 5.21 16.42 -5.61
CA PRO A 37 4.13 17.20 -5.03
C PRO A 37 2.97 16.26 -4.62
N LEU A 38 2.05 16.79 -3.83
CA LEU A 38 0.80 16.09 -3.54
C LEU A 38 0.01 15.81 -4.84
N ARG A 39 -0.76 14.72 -4.80
CA ARG A 39 -1.61 14.33 -5.93
C ARG A 39 -2.64 15.41 -6.27
N SER A 40 -2.98 15.51 -7.55
CA SER A 40 -4.08 16.35 -8.04
C SER A 40 -5.21 15.47 -8.55
N ILE A 41 -6.42 15.66 -8.02
CA ILE A 41 -7.61 14.91 -8.40
C ILE A 41 -8.67 15.90 -8.91
N ALA A 42 -9.02 15.79 -10.19
CA ALA A 42 -10.14 16.50 -10.77
C ALA A 42 -11.40 15.62 -10.71
N LEU A 43 -12.51 16.19 -10.25
CA LEU A 43 -13.82 15.55 -10.35
C LEU A 43 -14.40 15.86 -11.73
N LEU A 44 -14.86 14.81 -12.41
CA LEU A 44 -15.59 14.93 -13.67
C LEU A 44 -17.07 15.20 -13.42
N PRO A 45 -17.83 15.67 -14.42
CA PRO A 45 -19.24 16.06 -14.24
C PRO A 45 -20.17 14.98 -13.66
N GLY A 46 -19.87 13.70 -13.89
CA GLY A 46 -20.61 12.55 -13.33
C GLY A 46 -20.12 12.07 -11.96
N GLY A 47 -19.13 12.74 -11.36
CA GLY A 47 -18.53 12.35 -10.08
C GLY A 47 -17.36 11.37 -10.19
N GLU A 48 -17.00 10.97 -11.41
CA GLU A 48 -15.79 10.19 -11.68
C GLU A 48 -14.55 11.03 -11.40
N LYS A 49 -13.40 10.38 -11.28
CA LYS A 49 -12.14 11.05 -10.93
C LYS A 49 -11.12 10.92 -12.04
N PHE A 50 -10.39 12.02 -12.28
CA PHE A 50 -9.17 12.04 -13.09
C PHE A 50 -8.01 12.44 -12.19
N GLY A 51 -7.04 11.56 -12.05
CA GLY A 51 -5.90 11.71 -11.13
C GLY A 51 -4.59 11.95 -11.86
N PHE A 52 -3.77 12.85 -11.29
CA PHE A 52 -2.42 13.16 -11.73
C PHE A 52 -1.48 13.13 -10.54
N MET A 53 -0.47 12.23 -10.58
CA MET A 53 0.49 12.01 -9.50
C MET A 53 1.92 12.08 -10.07
N PRO A 54 2.55 13.27 -10.10
CA PRO A 54 3.87 13.45 -10.66
C PRO A 54 4.99 13.17 -9.64
N ALA A 55 6.16 12.76 -10.15
CA ALA A 55 7.38 12.60 -9.36
C ALA A 55 8.64 12.80 -10.22
N CYS A 56 9.72 13.23 -9.56
CA CYS A 56 11.06 13.33 -10.11
C CYS A 56 12.00 12.39 -9.36
N LEU A 57 12.75 11.56 -10.09
CA LEU A 57 13.65 10.53 -9.55
C LEU A 57 15.14 10.86 -9.83
N GLY A 58 15.47 12.12 -9.91
CA GLY A 58 16.83 12.56 -10.21
C GLY A 58 17.11 12.61 -11.72
N ASP A 59 17.44 11.47 -12.33
CA ASP A 59 17.77 11.34 -13.75
C ASP A 59 16.56 11.18 -14.68
N CYS A 60 15.37 11.03 -14.12
CA CYS A 60 14.11 10.93 -14.87
C CYS A 60 12.95 11.51 -14.06
N PHE A 61 11.88 11.81 -14.74
CA PHE A 61 10.63 12.23 -14.13
C PHE A 61 9.43 11.62 -14.84
N GLY A 62 8.30 11.66 -14.19
CA GLY A 62 7.08 11.07 -14.75
C GLY A 62 5.85 11.39 -13.96
N ALA A 63 4.76 10.77 -14.36
CA ALA A 63 3.51 10.88 -13.63
C ALA A 63 2.64 9.65 -13.84
N LYS A 64 1.93 9.21 -12.79
CA LYS A 64 0.77 8.35 -12.96
C LYS A 64 -0.43 9.21 -13.33
N VAL A 65 -1.04 8.91 -14.48
CA VAL A 65 -2.26 9.51 -14.96
C VAL A 65 -3.33 8.43 -14.99
N LEU A 66 -4.44 8.65 -14.28
CA LEU A 66 -5.48 7.63 -14.14
C LEU A 66 -6.88 8.23 -14.16
N SER A 67 -7.84 7.44 -14.63
CA SER A 67 -9.26 7.68 -14.45
C SER A 67 -9.87 6.63 -13.51
N ALA A 68 -10.80 7.06 -12.66
CA ALA A 68 -11.54 6.17 -11.78
C ALA A 68 -13.05 6.33 -12.00
N PHE A 69 -13.66 5.25 -12.47
CA PHE A 69 -15.06 5.13 -12.85
C PHE A 69 -15.70 4.00 -12.05
N PRO A 70 -16.10 4.22 -10.78
CA PRO A 70 -16.66 3.18 -9.92
C PRO A 70 -17.89 2.47 -10.52
N GLN A 71 -18.68 3.19 -11.33
CA GLN A 71 -19.86 2.65 -12.02
C GLN A 71 -19.54 1.58 -13.07
N ASN A 72 -18.28 1.42 -13.46
CA ASN A 72 -17.85 0.33 -14.35
C ASN A 72 -17.82 -1.04 -13.64
N ALA A 73 -17.96 -1.07 -12.31
CA ALA A 73 -17.99 -2.32 -11.56
C ALA A 73 -19.11 -3.25 -12.06
N GLY A 74 -18.75 -4.50 -12.41
CA GLY A 74 -19.68 -5.46 -13.00
C GLY A 74 -19.93 -5.31 -14.51
N THR A 75 -19.27 -4.36 -15.18
CA THR A 75 -19.31 -4.22 -16.66
C THR A 75 -18.03 -4.78 -17.29
N GLN A 76 -17.93 -4.72 -18.63
CA GLN A 76 -16.71 -5.07 -19.37
C GLN A 76 -15.58 -4.05 -19.22
N TYR A 77 -15.85 -2.86 -18.69
CA TYR A 77 -14.87 -1.79 -18.54
C TYR A 77 -14.24 -1.83 -17.14
N PRO A 78 -12.89 -1.67 -17.02
CA PRO A 78 -12.24 -1.53 -15.72
C PRO A 78 -12.72 -0.28 -14.99
N SER A 79 -12.81 -0.36 -13.67
CA SER A 79 -13.14 0.81 -12.82
C SER A 79 -11.97 1.81 -12.69
N HIS A 80 -10.76 1.36 -12.98
CA HIS A 80 -9.55 2.19 -12.96
C HIS A 80 -8.73 1.90 -14.21
N ILE A 81 -8.40 2.94 -14.96
CA ILE A 81 -7.58 2.86 -16.17
C ILE A 81 -6.55 3.98 -16.10
N GLY A 82 -5.31 3.68 -16.44
CA GLY A 82 -4.27 4.69 -16.48
C GLY A 82 -2.91 4.16 -16.88
N TYR A 83 -1.99 5.08 -17.05
CA TYR A 83 -0.59 4.79 -17.35
C TYR A 83 0.33 5.60 -16.46
N VAL A 84 1.50 5.04 -16.21
CA VAL A 84 2.63 5.78 -15.64
C VAL A 84 3.53 6.21 -16.80
N LEU A 85 3.59 7.51 -17.03
CA LEU A 85 4.41 8.14 -18.07
C LEU A 85 5.83 8.35 -17.55
N LEU A 86 6.84 8.16 -18.38
CA LEU A 86 8.25 8.33 -18.03
C LEU A 86 8.97 9.21 -19.07
N PHE A 87 9.75 10.18 -18.58
CA PHE A 87 10.59 11.09 -19.35
C PHE A 87 12.01 11.08 -18.80
N GLU A 88 13.01 11.23 -19.65
CA GLU A 88 14.40 11.41 -19.19
C GLU A 88 14.64 12.84 -18.71
N GLY A 89 15.62 13.01 -17.79
CA GLY A 89 15.78 14.26 -17.06
C GLY A 89 16.66 15.29 -17.74
N GLU A 90 17.42 14.93 -18.80
CA GLU A 90 18.38 15.84 -19.44
C GLU A 90 17.73 16.73 -20.51
N HIS A 91 16.91 16.16 -21.38
CA HIS A 91 16.26 16.86 -22.49
C HIS A 91 14.73 16.80 -22.45
N GLY A 92 14.14 16.11 -21.46
CA GLY A 92 12.70 15.93 -21.34
C GLY A 92 12.10 14.98 -22.39
N SER A 93 12.92 14.10 -23.00
CA SER A 93 12.43 13.19 -24.03
C SER A 93 11.55 12.09 -23.41
N PHE A 94 10.46 11.78 -24.10
CA PHE A 94 9.54 10.72 -23.64
C PHE A 94 10.18 9.33 -23.82
N LEU A 95 10.34 8.59 -22.73
CA LEU A 95 10.90 7.25 -22.72
C LEU A 95 9.87 6.16 -22.98
N GLY A 96 8.70 6.27 -22.34
CA GLY A 96 7.64 5.29 -22.48
C GLY A 96 6.56 5.42 -21.43
N MET A 97 5.65 4.45 -21.43
CA MET A 97 4.59 4.34 -20.44
C MET A 97 4.32 2.88 -20.07
N ALA A 98 3.81 2.67 -18.86
CA ALA A 98 3.46 1.35 -18.35
C ALA A 98 2.08 1.35 -17.71
N ASP A 99 1.38 0.20 -17.75
CA ASP A 99 0.04 0.04 -17.17
C ASP A 99 0.04 0.39 -15.67
N ALA A 100 -0.74 1.41 -15.31
CA ALA A 100 -0.80 1.92 -13.95
C ALA A 100 -1.60 1.04 -13.00
N ALA A 101 -2.58 0.29 -13.50
CA ALA A 101 -3.44 -0.55 -12.65
C ALA A 101 -2.62 -1.70 -12.06
N VAL A 102 -1.84 -2.39 -12.89
CA VAL A 102 -0.99 -3.51 -12.44
C VAL A 102 0.18 -3.00 -11.60
N ILE A 103 0.81 -1.88 -11.97
CA ILE A 103 1.84 -1.25 -11.13
C ILE A 103 1.26 -0.96 -9.74
N THR A 104 0.09 -0.28 -9.66
CA THR A 104 -0.54 0.06 -8.38
C THR A 104 -0.89 -1.18 -7.56
N GLU A 105 -1.39 -2.25 -8.20
CA GLU A 105 -1.67 -3.52 -7.51
C GLU A 105 -0.41 -4.08 -6.84
N ILE A 106 0.71 -4.16 -7.56
CA ILE A 106 1.94 -4.80 -7.08
C ILE A 106 2.69 -3.89 -6.09
N ARG A 107 2.89 -2.58 -6.42
CA ARG A 107 3.69 -1.67 -5.59
C ARG A 107 3.04 -1.39 -4.23
N THR A 108 1.69 -1.40 -4.14
CA THR A 108 0.97 -1.18 -2.88
C THR A 108 1.20 -2.33 -1.90
N GLY A 109 1.17 -3.59 -2.37
CA GLY A 109 1.61 -4.72 -1.54
C GLY A 109 3.09 -4.65 -1.19
N ALA A 110 3.93 -4.24 -2.15
CA ALA A 110 5.38 -4.15 -1.95
C ALA A 110 5.78 -3.13 -0.88
N VAL A 111 5.14 -1.95 -0.84
CA VAL A 111 5.42 -0.95 0.21
C VAL A 111 5.01 -1.45 1.60
N SER A 112 3.89 -2.16 1.70
CA SER A 112 3.49 -2.87 2.94
C SER A 112 4.48 -3.99 3.29
N GLY A 113 5.08 -4.65 2.30
CA GLY A 113 6.19 -5.59 2.50
C GLY A 113 7.40 -4.92 3.13
N VAL A 114 7.80 -3.73 2.65
CA VAL A 114 8.88 -2.94 3.26
C VAL A 114 8.53 -2.56 4.71
N ALA A 115 7.30 -2.09 4.96
CA ALA A 115 6.84 -1.74 6.29
C ALA A 115 6.88 -2.94 7.26
N THR A 116 6.38 -4.09 6.81
CA THR A 116 6.38 -5.32 7.59
C THR A 116 7.80 -5.80 7.91
N ASP A 117 8.72 -5.71 6.94
CA ASP A 117 10.12 -6.09 7.15
C ASP A 117 10.80 -5.23 8.23
N LEU A 118 10.48 -3.94 8.28
CA LEU A 118 11.06 -2.97 9.22
C LEU A 118 10.37 -2.94 10.59
N LEU A 119 9.06 -3.19 10.65
CA LEU A 119 8.22 -2.87 11.80
C LEU A 119 7.53 -4.08 12.45
N ALA A 120 7.36 -5.20 11.75
CA ALA A 120 6.86 -6.42 12.36
C ALA A 120 7.94 -7.13 13.19
N ARG A 121 7.53 -7.90 14.18
CA ARG A 121 8.46 -8.78 14.89
C ARG A 121 9.11 -9.77 13.93
N PRO A 122 10.37 -10.16 14.15
CA PRO A 122 11.05 -11.13 13.29
C PRO A 122 10.38 -12.51 13.24
N ASP A 123 9.72 -12.91 14.34
CA ASP A 123 9.01 -14.18 14.51
C ASP A 123 7.53 -14.12 14.09
N ALA A 124 7.07 -13.03 13.48
CA ALA A 124 5.71 -12.88 13.00
C ALA A 124 5.42 -13.84 11.83
N HIS A 125 4.44 -14.74 11.98
CA HIS A 125 4.15 -15.81 11.02
C HIS A 125 2.64 -16.04 10.77
N ARG A 126 1.75 -15.36 11.52
CA ARG A 126 0.29 -15.47 11.36
C ARG A 126 -0.25 -14.19 10.72
N LEU A 127 -0.81 -14.33 9.53
CA LEU A 127 -1.28 -13.20 8.72
C LEU A 127 -2.81 -13.14 8.70
N ALA A 128 -3.37 -11.97 8.97
CA ALA A 128 -4.77 -11.66 8.70
C ALA A 128 -4.90 -10.69 7.52
N ILE A 129 -5.81 -10.97 6.60
CA ILE A 129 -6.14 -10.11 5.46
C ILE A 129 -7.61 -9.76 5.51
N ILE A 130 -7.92 -8.47 5.57
CA ILE A 130 -9.28 -7.95 5.54
C ILE A 130 -9.51 -7.31 4.17
N GLY A 131 -10.21 -8.06 3.30
CA GLY A 131 -10.44 -7.72 1.89
C GLY A 131 -9.82 -8.74 0.92
N ALA A 132 -10.64 -9.61 0.30
CA ALA A 132 -10.23 -10.70 -0.59
C ALA A 132 -10.05 -10.27 -2.06
N GLY A 133 -9.84 -8.97 -2.32
CA GLY A 133 -9.67 -8.38 -3.65
C GLY A 133 -8.26 -8.49 -4.21
N ALA A 134 -7.96 -7.67 -5.23
CA ALA A 134 -6.63 -7.60 -5.85
C ALA A 134 -5.55 -7.21 -4.84
N GLN A 135 -5.85 -6.23 -3.96
CA GLN A 135 -4.91 -5.82 -2.93
C GLN A 135 -4.66 -6.92 -1.88
N GLY A 136 -5.68 -7.68 -1.47
CA GLY A 136 -5.46 -8.83 -0.57
C GLY A 136 -4.50 -9.86 -1.16
N ARG A 137 -4.60 -10.14 -2.48
CA ARG A 137 -3.68 -11.04 -3.18
C ARG A 137 -2.25 -10.50 -3.25
N SER A 138 -2.11 -9.21 -3.51
CA SER A 138 -0.82 -8.52 -3.58
C SER A 138 -0.13 -8.49 -2.21
N HIS A 139 -0.90 -8.20 -1.14
CA HIS A 139 -0.38 -8.20 0.23
C HIS A 139 0.07 -9.59 0.69
N LEU A 140 -0.69 -10.64 0.39
CA LEU A 140 -0.22 -12.01 0.69
C LEU A 140 1.12 -12.29 0.00
N ALA A 141 1.25 -11.93 -1.28
CA ALA A 141 2.51 -12.09 -2.00
C ALA A 141 3.67 -11.30 -1.36
N ALA A 142 3.38 -10.10 -0.86
CA ALA A 142 4.38 -9.27 -0.20
C ALA A 142 4.77 -9.82 1.17
N MET A 143 3.80 -10.24 1.98
CA MET A 143 4.06 -10.80 3.31
C MET A 143 4.88 -12.09 3.23
N THR A 144 4.55 -12.99 2.30
CA THR A 144 5.32 -14.23 2.08
C THR A 144 6.72 -13.99 1.51
N ALA A 145 6.98 -12.83 0.91
CA ALA A 145 8.31 -12.46 0.44
C ALA A 145 9.22 -11.94 1.55
N VAL A 146 8.67 -11.45 2.67
CA VAL A 146 9.44 -10.82 3.77
C VAL A 146 9.34 -11.53 5.10
N ARG A 147 8.43 -12.51 5.25
CA ARG A 147 8.25 -13.31 6.46
C ARG A 147 7.93 -14.76 6.10
N ASP A 148 8.29 -15.66 6.98
CA ASP A 148 7.91 -17.07 6.90
C ASP A 148 6.47 -17.24 7.43
N ILE A 149 5.50 -17.01 6.55
CA ILE A 149 4.07 -17.07 6.90
C ILE A 149 3.61 -18.52 6.98
N HIS A 150 3.12 -18.93 8.16
CA HIS A 150 2.66 -20.28 8.44
C HIS A 150 1.14 -20.45 8.28
N SER A 151 0.37 -19.38 8.44
CA SER A 151 -1.08 -19.40 8.29
C SER A 151 -1.62 -18.05 7.87
N VAL A 152 -2.71 -18.07 7.12
CA VAL A 152 -3.44 -16.88 6.65
C VAL A 152 -4.90 -17.02 7.00
N THR A 153 -5.46 -16.01 7.64
CA THR A 153 -6.91 -15.87 7.84
C THR A 153 -7.42 -14.70 7.01
N VAL A 154 -8.44 -14.92 6.20
CA VAL A 154 -9.02 -13.87 5.35
C VAL A 154 -10.47 -13.61 5.72
N TYR A 155 -10.85 -12.35 5.75
CA TYR A 155 -12.24 -11.93 5.85
C TYR A 155 -12.61 -11.02 4.68
N ASP A 156 -13.80 -11.21 4.14
CA ASP A 156 -14.45 -10.33 3.17
C ASP A 156 -15.97 -10.36 3.40
N GLN A 157 -16.64 -9.23 3.26
CA GLN A 157 -18.11 -9.16 3.36
C GLN A 157 -18.79 -10.09 2.33
N ASN A 158 -18.15 -10.30 1.18
CA ASN A 158 -18.54 -11.31 0.21
C ASN A 158 -17.87 -12.66 0.54
N THR A 159 -18.61 -13.50 1.26
CA THR A 159 -18.13 -14.83 1.68
C THR A 159 -17.69 -15.73 0.52
N GLN A 160 -18.28 -15.57 -0.67
CA GLN A 160 -17.83 -16.31 -1.87
C GLN A 160 -16.50 -15.81 -2.38
N ALA A 161 -16.23 -14.50 -2.27
CA ALA A 161 -14.91 -13.95 -2.61
C ALA A 161 -13.84 -14.47 -1.65
N ALA A 162 -14.13 -14.49 -0.33
CA ALA A 162 -13.23 -15.07 0.67
C ALA A 162 -12.92 -16.55 0.40
N ARG A 163 -13.93 -17.36 0.10
CA ARG A 163 -13.74 -18.79 -0.22
C ARG A 163 -12.91 -19.01 -1.49
N ARG A 164 -13.16 -18.23 -2.55
CA ARG A 164 -12.34 -18.31 -3.77
C ARG A 164 -10.90 -17.90 -3.49
N TYR A 165 -10.71 -16.83 -2.71
CA TYR A 165 -9.40 -16.38 -2.28
C TYR A 165 -8.63 -17.49 -1.56
N CYS A 166 -9.24 -18.20 -0.60
CA CYS A 166 -8.61 -19.31 0.10
C CYS A 166 -8.09 -20.37 -0.89
N GLN A 167 -8.95 -20.87 -1.77
CA GLN A 167 -8.59 -21.92 -2.74
C GLN A 167 -7.45 -21.50 -3.69
N GLU A 168 -7.53 -20.27 -4.21
CA GLU A 168 -6.53 -19.75 -5.15
C GLU A 168 -5.18 -19.49 -4.46
N MET A 169 -5.20 -18.90 -3.27
CA MET A 169 -3.98 -18.47 -2.59
C MET A 169 -3.28 -19.62 -1.89
N GLU A 170 -4.00 -20.55 -1.29
CA GLU A 170 -3.42 -21.78 -0.74
C GLU A 170 -2.69 -22.58 -1.83
N LYS A 171 -3.34 -22.75 -2.99
CA LYS A 171 -2.70 -23.42 -4.14
C LYS A 171 -1.45 -22.69 -4.65
N LYS A 172 -1.47 -21.35 -4.63
CA LYS A 172 -0.38 -20.53 -5.20
C LYS A 172 0.82 -20.45 -4.27
N PHE A 173 0.60 -20.32 -2.96
CA PHE A 173 1.67 -20.06 -1.99
C PHE A 173 2.03 -21.25 -1.12
N GLY A 174 1.21 -22.32 -1.11
CA GLY A 174 1.45 -23.50 -0.31
C GLY A 174 1.28 -23.29 1.20
N VAL A 175 0.63 -22.20 1.60
CA VAL A 175 0.36 -21.83 2.99
C VAL A 175 -1.13 -22.05 3.29
N PRO A 176 -1.53 -22.64 4.43
CA PRO A 176 -2.93 -22.76 4.82
C PRO A 176 -3.65 -21.40 4.82
N VAL A 177 -4.79 -21.30 4.11
CA VAL A 177 -5.60 -20.09 4.02
C VAL A 177 -7.03 -20.42 4.42
N THR A 178 -7.52 -19.79 5.49
CA THR A 178 -8.87 -20.01 6.03
C THR A 178 -9.71 -18.74 5.95
N ALA A 179 -11.00 -18.89 5.64
CA ALA A 179 -11.95 -17.78 5.68
C ALA A 179 -12.56 -17.67 7.07
N ALA A 180 -12.58 -16.46 7.62
CA ALA A 180 -13.26 -16.13 8.87
C ALA A 180 -14.68 -15.61 8.64
N ASP A 181 -15.54 -15.78 9.62
CA ASP A 181 -16.93 -15.28 9.58
C ASP A 181 -17.06 -13.82 10.05
N SER A 182 -16.00 -13.26 10.64
CA SER A 182 -15.94 -11.87 11.10
C SER A 182 -14.53 -11.30 11.05
N VAL A 183 -14.41 -9.95 11.03
CA VAL A 183 -13.11 -9.27 11.20
C VAL A 183 -12.45 -9.66 12.52
N ARG A 184 -13.23 -9.70 13.62
CA ARG A 184 -12.71 -10.06 14.94
C ARG A 184 -12.08 -11.46 14.95
N GLU A 185 -12.74 -12.42 14.32
CA GLU A 185 -12.21 -13.78 14.19
C GLU A 185 -10.93 -13.79 13.33
N ALA A 186 -10.95 -13.07 12.20
CA ALA A 186 -9.79 -13.02 11.30
C ALA A 186 -8.52 -12.49 11.98
N VAL A 187 -8.64 -11.49 12.85
CA VAL A 187 -7.50 -10.82 13.49
C VAL A 187 -7.12 -11.38 14.87
N HIS A 188 -7.89 -12.33 15.41
CA HIS A 188 -7.73 -12.82 16.78
C HIS A 188 -6.34 -13.39 16.87
N ASP A 189 -5.57 -13.92 16.56
CA ASP A 189 -4.19 -14.40 16.83
C ASP A 189 -3.18 -13.91 15.78
N ALA A 190 -3.52 -12.85 15.05
CA ALA A 190 -2.68 -12.37 13.98
C ALA A 190 -1.45 -11.61 14.51
N ASP A 191 -0.27 -11.92 13.97
CA ASP A 191 0.96 -11.17 14.17
C ASP A 191 1.05 -9.99 13.18
N ILE A 192 0.50 -10.18 11.96
CA ILE A 192 0.46 -9.18 10.90
C ILE A 192 -0.99 -9.06 10.40
N ILE A 193 -1.48 -7.83 10.27
CA ILE A 193 -2.81 -7.54 9.74
C ILE A 193 -2.66 -6.61 8.54
N CYS A 194 -3.36 -6.93 7.42
CA CYS A 194 -3.47 -6.04 6.28
C CYS A 194 -4.95 -5.68 6.07
N THR A 195 -5.29 -4.39 6.20
CA THR A 195 -6.62 -3.89 5.86
C THR A 195 -6.58 -3.26 4.48
N VAL A 196 -7.37 -3.79 3.55
CA VAL A 196 -7.32 -3.46 2.13
C VAL A 196 -8.73 -3.37 1.53
N THR A 197 -9.65 -2.76 2.26
CA THR A 197 -11.06 -2.64 1.89
C THR A 197 -11.42 -1.22 1.43
N PRO A 198 -12.48 -1.05 0.64
CA PRO A 198 -13.01 0.28 0.31
C PRO A 198 -13.92 0.84 1.42
N SER A 199 -13.74 0.45 2.68
CA SER A 199 -14.57 0.90 3.79
C SER A 199 -14.48 2.42 3.96
N ARG A 200 -15.61 3.02 4.35
CA ARG A 200 -15.66 4.44 4.71
C ARG A 200 -15.64 4.64 6.22
N GLU A 201 -16.13 3.63 6.96
CA GLU A 201 -16.22 3.64 8.40
C GLU A 201 -15.22 2.65 9.01
N PRO A 202 -14.61 2.99 10.14
CA PRO A 202 -13.63 2.13 10.79
C PRO A 202 -14.30 0.88 11.36
N TYR A 203 -13.63 -0.25 11.23
CA TYR A 203 -14.12 -1.55 11.71
C TYR A 203 -13.08 -2.32 12.52
N LEU A 204 -11.78 -1.97 12.44
CA LEU A 204 -10.73 -2.66 13.19
C LEU A 204 -10.61 -2.05 14.60
N GLU A 205 -11.02 -2.81 15.61
CA GLU A 205 -11.17 -2.36 16.98
C GLU A 205 -9.92 -2.60 17.84
N ALA A 206 -9.57 -1.62 18.70
CA ALA A 206 -8.41 -1.72 19.58
C ALA A 206 -8.41 -2.93 20.51
N GLY A 207 -9.58 -3.33 20.99
CA GLY A 207 -9.74 -4.46 21.92
C GLY A 207 -9.52 -5.83 21.29
N TRP A 208 -9.40 -5.92 19.97
CA TRP A 208 -9.17 -7.19 19.26
C TRP A 208 -7.69 -7.45 18.97
N ILE A 209 -6.85 -6.42 19.12
CA ILE A 209 -5.45 -6.45 18.68
C ILE A 209 -4.54 -6.79 19.85
N ALA A 210 -3.77 -7.86 19.68
CA ALA A 210 -2.79 -8.29 20.65
C ALA A 210 -1.56 -7.37 20.70
N PRO A 211 -0.88 -7.24 21.84
CA PRO A 211 0.45 -6.64 21.87
C PRO A 211 1.40 -7.30 20.87
N GLY A 212 2.28 -6.50 20.26
CA GLY A 212 3.27 -6.97 19.30
C GLY A 212 2.78 -7.08 17.86
N THR A 213 1.49 -6.88 17.58
CA THR A 213 0.93 -6.93 16.22
C THR A 213 1.47 -5.79 15.35
N HIS A 214 1.71 -6.09 14.07
CA HIS A 214 1.97 -5.12 13.02
C HIS A 214 0.75 -4.99 12.10
N ILE A 215 0.34 -3.75 11.79
CA ILE A 215 -0.83 -3.45 10.95
C ILE A 215 -0.39 -2.63 9.74
N ASN A 216 -0.77 -3.08 8.53
CA ASN A 216 -0.73 -2.31 7.30
C ASN A 216 -2.15 -1.83 6.98
N ALA A 217 -2.43 -0.54 7.17
CA ALA A 217 -3.69 0.10 6.80
C ALA A 217 -3.55 0.75 5.43
N VAL A 218 -4.33 0.30 4.44
CA VAL A 218 -4.07 0.61 3.02
C VAL A 218 -5.33 0.96 2.24
N GLY A 219 -6.49 0.46 2.69
CA GLY A 219 -7.72 0.60 1.91
C GLY A 219 -8.32 1.99 1.94
N ALA A 220 -8.04 2.79 2.98
CA ALA A 220 -8.50 4.17 3.11
C ALA A 220 -7.35 5.13 2.76
N PHE A 221 -7.62 6.10 1.89
CA PHE A 221 -6.63 7.07 1.41
C PHE A 221 -7.22 8.47 1.20
N THR A 222 -8.26 8.81 1.96
CA THR A 222 -8.90 10.13 1.94
C THR A 222 -9.08 10.66 3.36
N PRO A 223 -9.20 11.98 3.56
CA PRO A 223 -9.29 12.58 4.90
C PRO A 223 -10.48 12.12 5.75
N THR A 224 -11.49 11.50 5.13
CA THR A 224 -12.76 11.14 5.77
C THR A 224 -13.07 9.63 5.78
N THR A 225 -12.23 8.81 5.15
CA THR A 225 -12.41 7.34 5.13
C THR A 225 -11.42 6.68 6.06
N ARG A 226 -11.84 5.59 6.72
CA ARG A 226 -11.02 4.86 7.69
C ARG A 226 -11.36 3.38 7.71
N GLU A 227 -10.37 2.55 8.02
CA GLU A 227 -10.51 1.14 8.34
C GLU A 227 -10.25 0.87 9.83
N VAL A 228 -9.42 1.74 10.46
CA VAL A 228 -8.92 1.58 11.83
C VAL A 228 -9.62 2.56 12.75
N THR A 229 -10.05 2.11 13.94
CA THR A 229 -10.69 2.99 14.93
C THR A 229 -9.68 3.96 15.56
N SER A 230 -10.15 5.14 15.96
CA SER A 230 -9.31 6.15 16.61
C SER A 230 -8.62 5.61 17.88
N ALA A 231 -9.29 4.74 18.62
CA ALA A 231 -8.75 4.10 19.81
C ALA A 231 -7.56 3.17 19.47
N LEU A 232 -7.60 2.48 18.32
CA LEU A 232 -6.50 1.62 17.89
C LEU A 232 -5.33 2.46 17.37
N VAL A 233 -5.59 3.53 16.62
CA VAL A 233 -4.56 4.49 16.21
C VAL A 233 -3.84 5.06 17.44
N ALA A 234 -4.58 5.55 18.42
CA ALA A 234 -4.01 6.12 19.66
C ALA A 234 -3.16 5.12 20.46
N ARG A 235 -3.46 3.82 20.35
CA ARG A 235 -2.72 2.72 21.01
C ARG A 235 -1.49 2.28 20.21
N SER A 236 -1.39 2.67 18.95
CA SER A 236 -0.37 2.18 18.01
C SER A 236 0.74 3.21 17.79
N ARG A 237 1.93 2.74 17.42
CA ARG A 237 2.98 3.59 16.88
C ARG A 237 2.73 3.77 15.39
N LEU A 238 2.37 5.00 14.99
CA LEU A 238 1.93 5.33 13.64
C LEU A 238 3.11 5.73 12.74
N TYR A 239 3.27 5.03 11.62
CA TYR A 239 4.27 5.28 10.59
C TYR A 239 3.59 5.60 9.26
N ALA A 240 4.19 6.49 8.48
CA ALA A 240 3.71 6.95 7.18
C ALA A 240 4.60 6.46 6.03
N ASP A 241 4.04 6.37 4.84
CA ASP A 241 4.82 6.38 3.60
C ASP A 241 5.47 7.77 3.40
N GLN A 242 4.70 8.86 3.60
CA GLN A 242 5.18 10.25 3.63
C GLN A 242 4.41 11.06 4.69
N VAL A 243 5.13 11.66 5.65
CA VAL A 243 4.53 12.40 6.78
C VAL A 243 3.69 13.60 6.32
N GLU A 244 4.13 14.32 5.27
CA GLU A 244 3.39 15.47 4.76
C GLU A 244 2.04 15.05 4.15
N ALA A 245 2.01 13.96 3.38
CA ALA A 245 0.79 13.42 2.81
C ALA A 245 -0.16 12.92 3.91
N MET A 246 0.34 12.19 4.90
CA MET A 246 -0.45 11.72 6.04
C MET A 246 -1.15 12.87 6.77
N ARG A 247 -0.45 13.94 7.05
CA ARG A 247 -1.01 15.13 7.73
C ARG A 247 -2.12 15.83 6.95
N LYS A 248 -2.23 15.61 5.65
CA LYS A 248 -3.20 16.30 4.78
C LYS A 248 -4.31 15.39 4.26
N GLU A 249 -4.03 14.09 4.10
CA GLU A 249 -4.90 13.19 3.33
C GLU A 249 -5.34 11.93 4.09
N CYS A 250 -4.73 11.60 5.27
CA CYS A 250 -4.98 10.35 5.98
C CYS A 250 -6.11 10.49 7.01
N GLY A 251 -7.22 9.80 6.79
CA GLY A 251 -8.35 9.78 7.73
C GLY A 251 -8.01 9.11 9.06
N GLU A 252 -7.17 8.06 9.05
CA GLU A 252 -6.66 7.37 10.23
C GLU A 252 -5.85 8.31 11.16
N TYR A 253 -5.24 9.36 10.63
CA TYR A 253 -4.55 10.36 11.43
C TYR A 253 -5.42 11.57 11.74
N LEU A 254 -6.11 12.13 10.73
CA LEU A 254 -6.82 13.41 10.86
C LEU A 254 -8.00 13.34 11.80
N VAL A 255 -8.74 12.23 11.80
CA VAL A 255 -9.94 12.11 12.64
C VAL A 255 -9.58 11.94 14.12
N PRO A 256 -8.69 11.00 14.54
CA PRO A 256 -8.28 10.92 15.95
C PRO A 256 -7.61 12.21 16.45
N LEU A 257 -6.92 12.96 15.58
CA LEU A 257 -6.36 14.27 15.92
C LEU A 257 -7.47 15.29 16.22
N GLN A 258 -8.52 15.34 15.39
CA GLN A 258 -9.67 16.20 15.60
C GLN A 258 -10.48 15.82 16.84
N GLU A 259 -10.55 14.53 17.16
CA GLU A 259 -11.19 13.99 18.37
C GLU A 259 -10.35 14.27 19.64
N GLY A 260 -9.11 14.75 19.50
CA GLY A 260 -8.20 15.00 20.62
C GLY A 260 -7.64 13.73 21.29
N LEU A 261 -7.73 12.59 20.62
CA LEU A 261 -7.20 11.31 21.10
C LEU A 261 -5.70 11.17 20.85
N ILE A 262 -5.16 11.88 19.87
CA ILE A 262 -3.73 11.94 19.55
C ILE A 262 -3.30 13.38 19.34
N GLY A 263 -1.99 13.65 19.52
CA GLY A 263 -1.38 14.93 19.16
C GLY A 263 -0.66 14.91 17.82
N PRO A 264 -0.18 16.06 17.33
CA PRO A 264 0.57 16.14 16.07
C PRO A 264 1.85 15.30 16.03
N GLU A 265 2.41 15.02 17.22
CA GLU A 265 3.62 14.20 17.42
C GLU A 265 3.36 12.68 17.36
N HIS A 266 2.11 12.26 17.22
CA HIS A 266 1.76 10.83 17.22
C HIS A 266 2.33 10.07 16.01
N ILE A 267 2.58 10.75 14.89
CA ILE A 267 3.30 10.18 13.75
C ILE A 267 4.78 10.03 14.16
N VAL A 268 5.24 8.79 14.29
CA VAL A 268 6.65 8.49 14.62
C VAL A 268 7.59 8.97 13.51
N GLY A 269 7.20 8.76 12.26
CA GLY A 269 7.94 9.21 11.09
C GLY A 269 7.56 8.43 9.82
N SER A 270 8.38 8.59 8.78
CA SER A 270 8.23 7.88 7.51
C SER A 270 9.03 6.56 7.49
N LEU A 271 8.64 5.61 6.64
CA LEU A 271 9.46 4.42 6.37
C LEU A 271 10.82 4.77 5.79
N GLY A 272 10.91 5.83 4.97
CA GLY A 272 12.18 6.36 4.48
C GLY A 272 13.11 6.78 5.61
N GLY A 273 12.57 7.43 6.64
CA GLY A 273 13.29 7.80 7.85
C GLY A 273 13.81 6.59 8.63
N VAL A 274 13.01 5.53 8.73
CA VAL A 274 13.44 4.26 9.35
C VAL A 274 14.57 3.61 8.54
N LEU A 275 14.44 3.56 7.22
CA LEU A 275 15.46 3.01 6.31
C LEU A 275 16.79 3.76 6.37
N LEU A 276 16.77 5.06 6.67
CA LEU A 276 17.97 5.89 6.85
C LEU A 276 18.51 5.90 8.29
N GLY A 277 17.85 5.20 9.21
CA GLY A 277 18.20 5.21 10.64
C GLY A 277 17.97 6.56 11.34
N ARG A 278 17.16 7.44 10.74
CA ARG A 278 16.78 8.75 11.30
C ARG A 278 15.54 8.66 12.21
N VAL A 279 14.72 7.66 11.98
CA VAL A 279 13.50 7.37 12.72
C VAL A 279 13.64 5.96 13.33
N PRO A 280 13.32 5.77 14.63
CA PRO A 280 13.36 4.44 15.22
C PRO A 280 12.26 3.56 14.61
N GLY A 281 12.57 2.30 14.33
CA GLY A 281 11.59 1.27 14.02
C GLY A 281 10.88 0.77 15.28
N ARG A 282 10.47 -0.50 15.28
CA ARG A 282 9.95 -1.18 16.48
C ARG A 282 10.99 -1.16 17.60
N SER A 283 10.58 -0.77 18.82
CA SER A 283 11.45 -0.66 19.99
C SER A 283 11.14 -1.72 21.08
N SER A 284 10.00 -2.39 21.02
CA SER A 284 9.67 -3.49 21.92
C SER A 284 8.83 -4.57 21.24
N GLU A 285 8.82 -5.77 21.84
CA GLU A 285 8.00 -6.89 21.35
C GLU A 285 6.50 -6.65 21.57
N GLU A 286 6.12 -5.80 22.51
CA GLU A 286 4.74 -5.52 22.89
C GLU A 286 4.10 -4.36 22.08
N GLU A 287 4.91 -3.52 21.42
CA GLU A 287 4.38 -2.43 20.62
C GLU A 287 3.43 -2.92 19.53
N ILE A 288 2.30 -2.23 19.36
CA ILE A 288 1.50 -2.31 18.15
C ILE A 288 2.06 -1.27 17.18
N THR A 289 2.51 -1.71 16.01
CA THR A 289 2.97 -0.81 14.95
C THR A 289 1.90 -0.71 13.86
N LEU A 290 1.57 0.50 13.45
CA LEU A 290 0.60 0.79 12.40
C LEU A 290 1.29 1.56 11.29
N PHE A 291 1.39 0.97 10.12
CA PHE A 291 1.80 1.63 8.89
C PHE A 291 0.57 2.00 8.08
N ASP A 292 0.44 3.26 7.72
CA ASP A 292 -0.63 3.74 6.84
C ASP A 292 -0.06 4.17 5.49
N ALA A 293 -0.57 3.57 4.42
CA ALA A 293 -0.09 3.75 3.06
C ALA A 293 -1.11 4.51 2.20
N LEU A 294 -0.82 5.77 1.93
CA LEU A 294 -1.61 6.59 1.00
C LEU A 294 -1.23 6.37 -0.46
N GLY A 295 -0.03 5.83 -0.70
CA GLY A 295 0.55 5.59 -2.02
C GLY A 295 1.17 6.83 -2.64
N LEU A 296 2.40 6.70 -3.12
CA LEU A 296 3.25 7.79 -3.56
C LEU A 296 3.54 7.71 -5.05
N ALA A 297 3.66 8.89 -5.70
CA ALA A 297 4.00 8.97 -7.12
C ALA A 297 5.40 8.43 -7.43
N VAL A 298 6.36 8.62 -6.52
CA VAL A 298 7.72 8.08 -6.66
C VAL A 298 7.73 6.56 -6.79
N GLU A 299 6.82 5.86 -6.10
CA GLU A 299 6.67 4.40 -6.18
C GLU A 299 6.24 3.96 -7.59
N ASP A 300 5.25 4.64 -8.15
CA ASP A 300 4.72 4.36 -9.48
C ASP A 300 5.78 4.65 -10.56
N VAL A 301 6.45 5.82 -10.48
CA VAL A 301 7.47 6.25 -11.46
C VAL A 301 8.74 5.39 -11.37
N ALA A 302 9.14 4.92 -10.18
CA ALA A 302 10.24 3.99 -10.03
C ALA A 302 9.97 2.64 -10.71
N CYS A 303 8.73 2.13 -10.59
CA CYS A 303 8.30 0.93 -11.32
C CYS A 303 8.34 1.16 -12.84
N ALA A 304 7.85 2.31 -13.33
CA ALA A 304 7.91 2.65 -14.76
C ALA A 304 9.36 2.80 -15.24
N LYS A 305 10.26 3.39 -14.44
CA LYS A 305 11.69 3.47 -14.74
C LYS A 305 12.30 2.09 -14.94
N TYR A 306 12.03 1.15 -14.03
CA TYR A 306 12.48 -0.23 -14.14
C TYR A 306 11.93 -0.91 -15.43
N LEU A 307 10.65 -0.71 -15.73
CA LEU A 307 9.98 -1.37 -16.86
C LEU A 307 10.37 -0.75 -18.22
N CYS A 308 10.54 0.56 -18.30
CA CYS A 308 10.82 1.29 -19.53
C CYS A 308 12.32 1.55 -19.75
N GLY A 309 13.14 1.57 -18.68
CA GLY A 309 14.53 2.02 -18.72
C GLY A 309 15.54 1.04 -19.32
N GLU A 310 15.23 -0.24 -19.47
CA GLU A 310 16.12 -1.24 -20.10
C GLU A 310 16.02 -1.21 -21.63
N SER A 311 16.57 -0.16 -22.25
CA SER A 311 16.82 -0.13 -23.69
C SER A 311 17.89 0.91 -24.05
N ARG A 312 19.01 0.89 -23.33
CA ARG A 312 20.28 1.43 -23.83
C ARG A 312 21.28 0.27 -23.86
N GLY A 313 21.08 -0.61 -24.85
CA GLY A 313 22.09 -1.50 -25.38
C GLY A 313 22.65 -0.90 -26.65
#